data_035b23c4beaf819b5e3b8d314273c435
#
_entry.id   035b23c4beaf819b5e3b8d314273c435
#
_cell.length_a   1.000
_cell.length_b   1.000
_cell.length_c   1.000
_cell.angle_alpha   90.00
_cell.angle_beta   90.00
_cell.angle_gamma   90.00
#
_symmetry.space_group_name_H-M   'P 1'
#
loop_
_entity.id
_entity.type
_entity.pdbx_description
1 polymer ?
#
loop_
_entity_poly.entity_id
_entity_poly.type
_entity_poly.pdbx_seq_one_letter_code
_entity_poly.pdbx_strand_id
1 'polypeptide(L)'
;MKFVYKKEFLKRLSSYPACLQELVLQTDQQIKTYLDGKIAPYGLRIRKIGPNTFEARVTDRIRTVWVRKIDFIYFAVLGNHEEVKRFIKQL
;
A
#
# COMPACT_ATOMS: atom_id res chain seq x y z
N MET A 1 6.42 -5.33 14.40
CA MET A 1 6.32 -5.97 13.07
C MET A 1 7.23 -5.25 12.08
N LYS A 2 7.92 -6.01 11.24
CA LYS A 2 8.86 -5.46 10.27
C LYS A 2 8.13 -5.07 8.98
N PHE A 3 8.51 -3.94 8.37
CA PHE A 3 7.94 -3.47 7.11
C PHE A 3 9.04 -3.39 6.05
N VAL A 4 8.76 -3.96 4.87
CA VAL A 4 9.70 -4.01 3.76
C VAL A 4 9.04 -3.42 2.52
N TYR A 5 9.78 -2.63 1.76
CA TYR A 5 9.28 -2.01 0.53
C TYR A 5 9.97 -2.62 -0.68
N LYS A 6 9.16 -3.03 -1.65
CA LYS A 6 9.69 -3.53 -2.92
C LYS A 6 10.40 -2.40 -3.67
N LYS A 7 11.48 -2.72 -4.37
CA LYS A 7 12.28 -1.74 -5.12
C LYS A 7 11.42 -0.92 -6.08
N GLU A 8 10.51 -1.56 -6.81
CA GLU A 8 9.61 -0.91 -7.76
C GLU A 8 8.63 0.05 -7.08
N PHE A 9 8.21 -0.29 -5.85
CA PHE A 9 7.37 0.60 -5.04
C PHE A 9 8.14 1.91 -4.75
N LEU A 10 9.37 1.79 -4.29
CA LEU A 10 10.20 2.95 -3.97
C LEU A 10 10.53 3.78 -5.21
N LYS A 11 10.75 3.14 -6.34
CA LYS A 11 10.97 3.82 -7.62
C LYS A 11 9.74 4.65 -8.02
N ARG A 12 8.56 4.07 -7.91
CA ARG A 12 7.31 4.77 -8.22
C ARG A 12 7.13 5.96 -7.27
N LEU A 13 7.36 5.74 -5.98
CA LEU A 13 7.25 6.80 -4.97
C LEU A 13 8.15 7.99 -5.33
N SER A 14 9.41 7.73 -5.69
CA SER A 14 10.36 8.78 -6.01
C SER A 14 10.01 9.53 -7.30
N SER A 15 9.18 8.93 -8.17
CA SER A 15 8.73 9.59 -9.41
C SER A 15 7.59 10.59 -9.19
N TYR A 16 6.94 10.57 -8.03
CA TYR A 16 5.80 11.44 -7.73
C TYR A 16 6.27 12.84 -7.28
N PRO A 17 5.43 13.88 -7.51
CA PRO A 17 5.68 15.18 -6.90
C PRO A 17 5.72 15.10 -5.38
N ALA A 18 6.41 16.04 -4.75
CA ALA A 18 6.62 16.03 -3.29
C ALA A 18 5.32 15.91 -2.49
N CYS A 19 4.27 16.64 -2.88
CA CYS A 19 3.00 16.60 -2.17
C CYS A 19 2.35 15.20 -2.22
N LEU A 20 2.50 14.50 -3.33
CA LEU A 20 1.95 13.16 -3.49
C LEU A 20 2.79 12.13 -2.73
N GLN A 21 4.12 12.30 -2.71
CA GLN A 21 5.00 11.47 -1.89
C GLN A 21 4.58 11.55 -0.42
N GLU A 22 4.27 12.74 0.05
CA GLU A 22 3.84 12.97 1.43
C GLU A 22 2.54 12.23 1.73
N LEU A 23 1.58 12.28 0.81
CA LEU A 23 0.31 11.55 0.97
C LEU A 23 0.53 10.04 1.04
N VAL A 24 1.42 9.50 0.21
CA VAL A 24 1.77 8.07 0.26
C VAL A 24 2.36 7.71 1.61
N LEU A 25 3.32 8.50 2.09
CA LEU A 25 3.97 8.23 3.38
C LEU A 25 2.99 8.31 4.54
N GLN A 26 2.08 9.28 4.53
CA GLN A 26 1.02 9.40 5.54
C GLN A 26 0.10 8.17 5.50
N THR A 27 -0.30 7.75 4.31
CA THR A 27 -1.17 6.58 4.13
C THR A 27 -0.50 5.33 4.66
N ASP A 28 0.77 5.12 4.32
CA ASP A 28 1.52 3.95 4.79
C ASP A 28 1.67 3.98 6.31
N GLN A 29 1.89 5.14 6.92
CA GLN A 29 1.96 5.26 8.37
C GLN A 29 0.63 4.91 9.02
N GLN A 30 -0.49 5.32 8.44
CA GLN A 30 -1.82 4.96 8.91
C GLN A 30 -2.06 3.45 8.80
N ILE A 31 -1.59 2.82 7.72
CA ILE A 31 -1.66 1.37 7.55
C ILE A 31 -0.87 0.66 8.64
N LYS A 32 0.35 1.11 8.92
CA LYS A 32 1.18 0.54 9.98
C LYS A 32 0.51 0.64 11.33
N THR A 33 -0.10 1.78 11.64
CA THR A 33 -0.86 1.98 12.87
C THR A 33 -2.05 1.04 12.96
N TYR A 34 -2.78 0.87 11.86
CA TYR A 34 -3.90 -0.07 11.78
C TYR A 34 -3.43 -1.52 12.03
N LEU A 35 -2.30 -1.91 11.42
CA LEU A 35 -1.77 -3.26 11.56
C LEU A 35 -1.27 -3.55 12.98
N ASP A 36 -0.96 -2.51 13.75
CA ASP A 36 -0.63 -2.63 15.17
C ASP A 36 -1.86 -2.72 16.08
N GLY A 37 -3.04 -2.98 15.51
CA GLY A 37 -4.28 -3.18 16.25
C GLY A 37 -5.09 -1.93 16.53
N LYS A 38 -4.74 -0.81 15.92
CA LYS A 38 -5.50 0.45 16.03
C LYS A 38 -6.61 0.48 14.99
N ILE A 39 -7.59 1.38 15.19
CA ILE A 39 -8.69 1.55 14.25
C ILE A 39 -8.19 2.30 13.01
N ALA A 40 -8.55 1.81 11.82
CA ALA A 40 -8.19 2.48 10.57
C ALA A 40 -8.94 3.81 10.43
N PRO A 41 -8.25 4.88 9.98
CA PRO A 41 -8.92 6.14 9.69
C PRO A 41 -9.98 5.99 8.59
N TYR A 42 -11.04 6.76 8.70
CA TYR A 42 -12.06 6.82 7.66
C TYR A 42 -11.44 7.30 6.34
N GLY A 43 -11.80 6.66 5.25
CA GLY A 43 -11.26 7.01 3.93
C GLY A 43 -10.06 6.19 3.48
N LEU A 44 -9.40 5.49 4.40
CA LEU A 44 -8.28 4.61 4.05
C LEU A 44 -8.72 3.44 3.16
N ARG A 45 -9.94 2.95 3.39
CA ARG A 45 -10.60 1.93 2.56
C ARG A 45 -9.74 0.70 2.32
N ILE A 46 -9.30 0.10 3.40
CA ILE A 46 -8.52 -1.14 3.34
C ILE A 46 -9.41 -2.27 2.83
N ARG A 47 -8.89 -3.01 1.85
CA ARG A 47 -9.65 -4.09 1.21
C ARG A 47 -8.72 -5.26 0.89
N LYS A 48 -9.19 -6.48 1.16
CA LYS A 48 -8.46 -7.68 0.77
C LYS A 48 -8.70 -7.95 -0.73
N ILE A 49 -7.63 -8.10 -1.49
CA ILE A 49 -7.68 -8.27 -2.95
C ILE A 49 -7.09 -9.59 -3.43
N GLY A 50 -6.56 -10.41 -2.53
CA GLY A 50 -6.00 -11.71 -2.85
C GLY A 50 -5.49 -12.39 -1.60
N PRO A 51 -4.86 -13.57 -1.72
CA PRO A 51 -4.32 -14.28 -0.55
C PRO A 51 -3.29 -13.42 0.17
N ASN A 52 -3.56 -13.11 1.44
CA ASN A 52 -2.69 -12.27 2.28
C ASN A 52 -2.33 -10.92 1.62
N THR A 53 -3.14 -10.46 0.69
CA THR A 53 -2.87 -9.26 -0.11
C THR A 53 -3.98 -8.24 0.08
N PHE A 54 -3.59 -7.00 0.38
CA PHE A 54 -4.51 -5.94 0.74
C PHE A 54 -4.16 -4.65 0.01
N GLU A 55 -5.17 -3.80 -0.20
CA GLU A 55 -4.93 -2.48 -0.73
C GLU A 55 -5.56 -1.41 0.15
N ALA A 56 -5.03 -0.20 0.06
CA ALA A 56 -5.61 0.98 0.64
C ALA A 56 -5.52 2.13 -0.37
N ARG A 57 -6.40 3.11 -0.20
CA ARG A 57 -6.48 4.25 -1.10
C ARG A 57 -5.60 5.39 -0.60
N VAL A 58 -4.68 5.86 -1.45
CA VAL A 58 -3.89 7.07 -1.19
C VAL A 58 -4.67 8.29 -1.70
N THR A 59 -5.12 8.21 -2.95
CA THR A 59 -6.03 9.18 -3.58
C THR A 59 -7.09 8.39 -4.34
N ASP A 60 -8.00 9.07 -5.02
CA ASP A 60 -8.98 8.39 -5.87
C ASP A 60 -8.33 7.54 -6.96
N ARG A 61 -7.14 7.92 -7.39
CA ARG A 61 -6.43 7.26 -8.51
C ARG A 61 -5.28 6.38 -8.07
N ILE A 62 -4.73 6.60 -6.87
CA ILE A 62 -3.53 5.91 -6.43
C ILE A 62 -3.83 5.03 -5.24
N ARG A 63 -3.34 3.79 -5.31
CA ARG A 63 -3.50 2.78 -4.29
C ARG A 63 -2.15 2.25 -3.86
N THR A 64 -2.05 1.86 -2.60
CA THR A 64 -0.90 1.15 -2.07
C THR A 64 -1.32 -0.27 -1.74
N VAL A 65 -0.49 -1.24 -2.11
CA VAL A 65 -0.78 -2.66 -1.95
C VAL A 65 0.31 -3.31 -1.12
N TRP A 66 -0.11 -4.08 -0.11
CA TRP A 66 0.85 -4.83 0.70
C TRP A 66 0.46 -6.29 0.80
N VAL A 67 1.46 -7.13 1.04
CA VAL A 67 1.30 -8.56 1.24
C VAL A 67 1.75 -8.91 2.65
N ARG A 68 0.93 -9.68 3.35
CA ARG A 68 1.25 -10.12 4.70
C ARG A 68 2.08 -11.39 4.63
N LYS A 69 3.28 -11.33 5.20
CA LYS A 69 4.18 -12.48 5.35
C LYS A 69 4.23 -12.90 6.82
N ILE A 70 4.89 -14.02 7.11
CA ILE A 70 4.96 -14.54 8.47
C ILE A 70 5.61 -13.53 9.42
N ASP A 71 6.75 -12.96 9.02
CA ASP A 71 7.55 -12.09 9.89
C ASP A 71 7.53 -10.63 9.50
N PHE A 72 6.85 -10.27 8.40
CA PHE A 72 6.88 -8.89 7.92
C PHE A 72 5.70 -8.57 7.00
N ILE A 73 5.50 -7.29 6.77
CA ILE A 73 4.55 -6.74 5.80
C ILE A 73 5.37 -6.22 4.63
N TYR A 74 5.00 -6.64 3.42
CA TYR A 74 5.71 -6.30 2.20
C TYR A 74 4.88 -5.35 1.35
N PHE A 75 5.31 -4.10 1.22
CA PHE A 75 4.65 -3.12 0.35
C PHE A 75 5.11 -3.39 -1.09
N ALA A 76 4.19 -3.91 -1.89
CA ALA A 76 4.51 -4.50 -3.20
C ALA A 76 4.21 -3.58 -4.38
N VAL A 77 3.10 -2.82 -4.33
CA VAL A 77 2.66 -2.00 -5.47
C VAL A 77 2.23 -0.63 -4.99
N LEU A 78 2.63 0.38 -5.76
CA LEU A 78 2.13 1.74 -5.63
C LEU A 78 1.73 2.17 -7.05
N GLY A 79 0.45 2.42 -7.28
CA GLY A 79 0.00 2.75 -8.62
C GLY A 79 -1.51 2.89 -8.73
N ASN A 80 -1.98 2.97 -9.97
CA ASN A 80 -3.39 3.14 -10.26
C ASN A 80 -4.14 1.80 -10.25
N HIS A 81 -5.46 1.87 -10.43
CA HIS A 81 -6.32 0.68 -10.41
C HIS A 81 -5.89 -0.38 -11.43
N GLU A 82 -5.50 0.02 -12.63
CA GLU A 82 -5.08 -0.92 -13.67
C GLU A 82 -3.79 -1.64 -13.30
N GLU A 83 -2.85 -0.94 -12.67
CA GLU A 83 -1.60 -1.54 -12.21
C GLU A 83 -1.85 -2.54 -11.10
N VAL A 84 -2.78 -2.23 -10.20
CA VAL A 84 -3.18 -3.15 -9.12
C VAL A 84 -3.85 -4.39 -9.71
N LYS A 85 -4.73 -4.23 -10.70
CA LYS A 85 -5.37 -5.37 -11.39
C LYS A 85 -4.34 -6.29 -12.04
N ARG A 86 -3.34 -5.73 -12.70
CA ARG A 86 -2.25 -6.52 -13.30
C ARG A 86 -1.48 -7.31 -12.26
N PHE A 87 -1.22 -6.69 -11.12
CA PHE A 87 -0.53 -7.37 -10.01
C PHE A 87 -1.36 -8.56 -9.50
N ILE A 88 -2.66 -8.37 -9.32
CA ILE A 88 -3.57 -9.43 -8.85
C ILE A 88 -3.54 -10.63 -9.79
N LYS A 89 -3.49 -10.39 -11.10
CA LYS A 89 -3.45 -11.46 -12.10
C LYS A 89 -2.18 -12.30 -12.02
N GLN A 90 -1.13 -11.79 -11.41
CA GLN A 90 0.15 -12.50 -11.28
C GLN A 90 0.27 -13.27 -9.95
N LEU A 91 -0.73 -13.17 -9.11
CA LEU A 91 -0.71 -13.86 -7.80
C LEU A 91 -0.98 -15.36 -7.91
#